data_1cc8e80991a79259b733e2439be27012
#
_entry.id   1cc8e80991a79259b733e2439be27012
#
_cell.length_a   1.000
_cell.length_b   1.000
_cell.length_c   1.000
_cell.angle_alpha   90.00
_cell.angle_beta   90.00
_cell.angle_gamma   90.00
#
_symmetry.space_group_name_H-M   'P 1'
#
loop_
_entity.id
_entity.type
_entity.pdbx_description
1 polymer ?
#
loop_
_entity_poly.entity_id
_entity_poly.type
_entity_poly.pdbx_seq_one_letter_code
_entity_poly.pdbx_strand_id
1 'polypeptide(L)'
;METILIQSGFYSHLFKDDPVRPHLTEEFRLSNNRLGLALIDNNNCKAAVCIAISNEVPIDEIELEEFSSEKTDIEKSIAIFYTIWSYDKGCGRKMLFNAVDWLQKNKPKIKRFVTLSPKNNMARNFHLKNGAKELNVNKDSLNFEYFI
;
A
#
# COMPACT_ATOMS: atom_id res chain seq x y z
N MET A 1 -3.34 19.08 -3.73
CA MET A 1 -3.12 17.72 -4.24
C MET A 1 -4.34 16.86 -3.97
N GLU A 2 -4.70 16.04 -4.92
CA GLU A 2 -5.88 15.18 -4.85
C GLU A 2 -5.50 13.72 -4.79
N THR A 3 -6.17 12.95 -3.93
CA THR A 3 -6.02 11.50 -3.84
C THR A 3 -7.11 10.87 -4.70
N ILE A 4 -6.72 10.07 -5.69
CA ILE A 4 -7.66 9.42 -6.60
C ILE A 4 -7.54 7.91 -6.52
N LEU A 5 -8.66 7.21 -6.76
CA LEU A 5 -8.67 5.75 -6.89
C LEU A 5 -8.24 5.37 -8.31
N ILE A 6 -7.21 4.55 -8.41
CA ILE A 6 -6.75 4.03 -9.71
C ILE A 6 -7.73 2.96 -10.18
N GLN A 7 -8.09 3.03 -11.45
CA GLN A 7 -8.97 2.04 -12.09
C GLN A 7 -8.34 1.61 -13.41
N SER A 8 -8.75 0.46 -13.93
CA SER A 8 -8.26 -0.01 -15.22
C SER A 8 -8.56 1.04 -16.29
N GLY A 9 -7.52 1.46 -17.02
CA GLY A 9 -7.63 2.53 -18.01
C GLY A 9 -7.66 3.94 -17.43
N PHE A 10 -7.62 4.09 -16.09
CA PHE A 10 -7.58 5.40 -15.43
C PHE A 10 -6.42 5.42 -14.44
N TYR A 11 -5.29 5.95 -14.88
CA TYR A 11 -4.01 6.00 -14.16
C TYR A 11 -3.38 4.63 -13.90
N SER A 12 -3.93 3.53 -14.43
CA SER A 12 -3.34 2.20 -14.23
C SER A 12 -1.98 2.03 -14.89
N HIS A 13 -1.64 2.90 -15.86
CA HIS A 13 -0.31 2.91 -16.47
C HIS A 13 0.81 3.20 -15.45
N LEU A 14 0.47 3.77 -14.29
CA LEU A 14 1.45 4.07 -13.24
C LEU A 14 2.04 2.79 -12.64
N PHE A 15 1.35 1.66 -12.70
CA PHE A 15 1.81 0.41 -12.11
C PHE A 15 3.12 -0.10 -12.71
N LYS A 16 3.41 0.26 -13.96
CA LYS A 16 4.68 -0.11 -14.59
C LYS A 16 5.89 0.55 -13.93
N ASP A 17 5.67 1.63 -13.18
CA ASP A 17 6.74 2.38 -12.51
C ASP A 17 7.01 1.88 -11.10
N ASP A 18 6.31 0.85 -10.63
CA ASP A 18 6.54 0.27 -9.30
C ASP A 18 7.98 -0.24 -9.20
N PRO A 19 8.81 0.38 -8.34
CA PRO A 19 10.22 -0.01 -8.25
C PRO A 19 10.46 -1.24 -7.36
N VAL A 20 9.45 -1.65 -6.60
CA VAL A 20 9.56 -2.72 -5.60
C VAL A 20 9.03 -4.04 -6.15
N ARG A 21 7.84 -4.02 -6.75
CA ARG A 21 7.14 -5.22 -7.21
C ARG A 21 6.64 -5.06 -8.65
N PRO A 22 7.55 -4.77 -9.61
CA PRO A 22 7.12 -4.50 -10.98
C PRO A 22 6.49 -5.72 -11.67
N HIS A 23 6.69 -6.91 -11.13
CA HIS A 23 6.15 -8.17 -11.66
C HIS A 23 4.67 -8.37 -11.36
N LEU A 24 4.08 -7.62 -10.41
CA LEU A 24 2.67 -7.75 -10.10
C LEU A 24 1.81 -7.12 -11.17
N THR A 25 0.79 -7.87 -11.63
CA THR A 25 -0.08 -7.44 -12.72
C THR A 25 -1.10 -6.40 -12.27
N GLU A 26 -1.65 -5.66 -13.22
CA GLU A 26 -2.77 -4.75 -12.96
C GLU A 26 -3.96 -5.52 -12.40
N GLU A 27 -4.25 -6.71 -12.94
CA GLU A 27 -5.34 -7.55 -12.47
C GLU A 27 -5.19 -7.88 -10.98
N PHE A 28 -3.99 -8.28 -10.55
CA PHE A 28 -3.73 -8.53 -9.13
C PHE A 28 -3.99 -7.28 -8.30
N ARG A 29 -3.48 -6.14 -8.73
CA ARG A 29 -3.52 -4.90 -7.95
C ARG A 29 -4.91 -4.31 -7.78
N LEU A 30 -5.82 -4.59 -8.70
CA LEU A 30 -7.15 -4.00 -8.75
C LEU A 30 -8.29 -5.00 -8.48
N SER A 31 -7.99 -6.25 -8.17
CA SER A 31 -9.01 -7.27 -7.93
C SER A 31 -9.19 -7.57 -6.44
N ASN A 32 -10.37 -8.13 -6.11
CA ASN A 32 -10.72 -8.55 -4.76
C ASN A 32 -10.65 -7.36 -3.76
N ASN A 33 -9.91 -7.55 -2.67
CA ASN A 33 -9.74 -6.56 -1.61
C ASN A 33 -8.44 -5.78 -1.80
N ARG A 34 -8.08 -5.49 -3.05
CA ARG A 34 -6.88 -4.74 -3.38
C ARG A 34 -7.24 -3.49 -4.18
N LEU A 35 -6.49 -2.43 -3.98
CA LEU A 35 -6.72 -1.15 -4.65
C LEU A 35 -5.42 -0.38 -4.80
N GLY A 36 -5.44 0.59 -5.70
CA GLY A 36 -4.36 1.54 -5.87
C GLY A 36 -4.87 2.96 -5.74
N LEU A 37 -4.06 3.82 -5.14
CA LEU A 37 -4.33 5.25 -5.02
C LEU A 37 -3.18 6.03 -5.62
N ALA A 38 -3.49 7.18 -6.20
CA ALA A 38 -2.48 8.09 -6.73
C ALA A 38 -2.69 9.49 -6.16
N LEU A 39 -1.60 10.20 -5.96
CA LEU A 39 -1.59 11.58 -5.53
C LEU A 39 -1.35 12.46 -6.76
N ILE A 40 -2.33 13.29 -7.10
CA ILE A 40 -2.32 14.10 -8.33
C ILE A 40 -2.27 15.57 -7.98
N ASP A 41 -1.42 16.32 -8.68
CA ASP A 41 -1.32 17.76 -8.57
C ASP A 41 -1.25 18.36 -9.99
N ASN A 42 -2.23 19.19 -10.35
CA ASN A 42 -2.32 19.81 -11.69
C ASN A 42 -2.22 18.76 -12.81
N ASN A 43 -2.95 17.66 -12.68
CA ASN A 43 -2.98 16.54 -13.64
C ASN A 43 -1.68 15.73 -13.72
N ASN A 44 -0.70 16.03 -12.86
CA ASN A 44 0.55 15.27 -12.78
C ASN A 44 0.53 14.32 -11.58
N CYS A 45 0.92 13.06 -11.79
CA CYS A 45 1.06 12.12 -10.70
C CYS A 45 2.32 12.44 -9.89
N LYS A 46 2.15 12.57 -8.59
CA LYS A 46 3.25 12.84 -7.66
C LYS A 46 3.69 11.59 -6.89
N ALA A 47 2.80 10.66 -6.67
CA ALA A 47 3.09 9.41 -5.97
C ALA A 47 1.96 8.42 -6.18
N ALA A 48 2.24 7.15 -5.91
CA ALA A 48 1.24 6.08 -5.99
C ALA A 48 1.49 5.07 -4.86
N VAL A 49 0.43 4.37 -4.48
CA VAL A 49 0.48 3.32 -3.46
C VAL A 49 -0.47 2.20 -3.84
N CYS A 50 -0.05 0.96 -3.57
CA CYS A 50 -0.91 -0.20 -3.72
C CYS A 50 -1.19 -0.80 -2.35
N ILE A 51 -2.45 -1.16 -2.11
CA ILE A 51 -2.96 -1.55 -0.80
C ILE A 51 -3.78 -2.82 -0.94
N ALA A 52 -3.59 -3.76 -0.02
CA ALA A 52 -4.43 -4.94 0.11
C ALA A 52 -5.15 -4.87 1.46
N ILE A 53 -6.44 -5.17 1.46
CA ILE A 53 -7.21 -5.26 2.70
C ILE A 53 -7.20 -6.71 3.15
N SER A 54 -6.69 -6.97 4.34
CA SER A 54 -6.26 -8.29 4.78
C SER A 54 -6.85 -8.63 6.15
N ASN A 55 -6.94 -9.92 6.45
CA ASN A 55 -7.37 -10.39 7.77
C ASN A 55 -6.18 -10.66 8.71
N GLU A 56 -4.98 -10.81 8.17
CA GLU A 56 -3.75 -11.00 8.94
C GLU A 56 -2.61 -10.22 8.28
N VAL A 57 -1.50 -10.07 8.99
CA VAL A 57 -0.31 -9.39 8.46
C VAL A 57 0.51 -10.40 7.64
N PRO A 58 0.66 -10.17 6.32
CA PRO A 58 1.42 -11.07 5.47
C PRO A 58 2.93 -10.84 5.63
N ILE A 59 3.70 -11.91 5.45
CA ILE A 59 5.17 -11.84 5.47
C ILE A 59 5.77 -11.91 4.06
N ASP A 60 4.96 -12.28 3.06
CA ASP A 60 5.39 -12.39 1.67
C ASP A 60 4.19 -12.18 0.72
N GLU A 61 4.44 -12.26 -0.60
CA GLU A 61 3.40 -12.03 -1.60
C GLU A 61 2.37 -13.15 -1.65
N ILE A 62 2.76 -14.37 -1.30
CA ILE A 62 1.83 -15.51 -1.24
C ILE A 62 0.78 -15.25 -0.16
N GLU A 63 1.24 -14.86 1.03
CA GLU A 63 0.33 -14.52 2.13
C GLU A 63 -0.46 -13.25 1.85
N LEU A 64 0.14 -12.27 1.16
CA LEU A 64 -0.56 -11.06 0.75
C LEU A 64 -1.79 -11.41 -0.09
N GLU A 65 -1.62 -12.28 -1.08
CA GLU A 65 -2.72 -12.74 -1.91
C GLU A 65 -3.75 -13.53 -1.12
N GLU A 66 -3.29 -14.48 -0.30
CA GLU A 66 -4.15 -15.34 0.50
C GLU A 66 -5.00 -14.53 1.49
N PHE A 67 -4.36 -13.65 2.26
CA PHE A 67 -5.03 -12.90 3.34
C PHE A 67 -5.94 -11.78 2.81
N SER A 68 -5.81 -11.39 1.57
CA SER A 68 -6.70 -10.42 0.91
C SER A 68 -7.74 -11.08 0.01
N SER A 69 -7.73 -12.41 -0.09
CA SER A 69 -8.63 -13.17 -0.94
C SER A 69 -10.09 -13.05 -0.50
N GLU A 70 -11.03 -13.05 -1.45
CA GLU A 70 -12.46 -13.12 -1.17
C GLU A 70 -12.95 -14.52 -0.80
N LYS A 71 -12.06 -15.52 -0.87
CA LYS A 71 -12.42 -16.92 -0.58
C LYS A 71 -12.63 -17.21 0.90
N THR A 72 -12.33 -16.25 1.77
CA THR A 72 -12.50 -16.40 3.22
C THR A 72 -13.58 -15.46 3.72
N ASP A 73 -14.44 -15.94 4.62
CA ASP A 73 -15.50 -15.16 5.26
C ASP A 73 -14.98 -14.34 6.44
N ILE A 74 -13.68 -14.42 6.74
CA ILE A 74 -13.09 -13.68 7.84
C ILE A 74 -13.07 -12.20 7.50
N GLU A 75 -13.56 -11.36 8.42
CA GLU A 75 -13.55 -9.92 8.25
C GLU A 75 -12.12 -9.40 8.06
N LYS A 76 -11.94 -8.52 7.08
CA LYS A 76 -10.65 -7.93 6.75
C LYS A 76 -10.62 -6.50 7.26
N SER A 77 -9.75 -6.26 8.24
CA SER A 77 -9.67 -4.97 8.93
C SER A 77 -8.26 -4.36 8.93
N ILE A 78 -7.34 -4.94 8.17
CA ILE A 78 -5.95 -4.47 8.12
C ILE A 78 -5.63 -3.99 6.70
N ALA A 79 -5.21 -2.75 6.57
CA ALA A 79 -4.71 -2.22 5.30
C ALA A 79 -3.23 -2.54 5.20
N ILE A 80 -2.82 -3.24 4.15
CA ILE A 80 -1.43 -3.57 3.88
C ILE A 80 -0.92 -2.72 2.73
N PHE A 81 -0.03 -1.79 3.03
CA PHE A 81 0.67 -1.00 2.03
C PHE A 81 1.84 -1.84 1.53
N TYR A 82 1.70 -2.46 0.36
CA TYR A 82 2.71 -3.41 -0.11
C TYR A 82 3.67 -2.80 -1.14
N THR A 83 3.33 -1.64 -1.71
CA THR A 83 4.28 -0.86 -2.48
C THR A 83 3.86 0.61 -2.48
N ILE A 84 4.85 1.49 -2.42
CA ILE A 84 4.65 2.94 -2.50
C ILE A 84 5.84 3.53 -3.26
N TRP A 85 5.56 4.47 -4.16
CA TRP A 85 6.63 5.16 -4.88
C TRP A 85 6.20 6.59 -5.17
N SER A 86 7.21 7.44 -5.39
CA SER A 86 6.97 8.85 -5.67
C SER A 86 7.79 9.32 -6.86
N TYR A 87 7.28 10.35 -7.50
CA TYR A 87 7.93 11.00 -8.63
C TYR A 87 8.63 12.29 -8.21
N ASP A 88 8.25 12.84 -7.05
CA ASP A 88 8.84 14.04 -6.49
C ASP A 88 9.21 13.84 -5.03
N LYS A 89 10.26 14.53 -4.58
CA LYS A 89 10.75 14.44 -3.21
C LYS A 89 9.65 14.82 -2.20
N GLY A 90 9.52 14.03 -1.15
CA GLY A 90 8.53 14.25 -0.09
C GLY A 90 7.12 13.77 -0.40
N CYS A 91 6.83 13.41 -1.65
CA CYS A 91 5.48 12.99 -2.04
C CYS A 91 5.14 11.57 -1.60
N GLY A 92 6.14 10.72 -1.31
CA GLY A 92 5.89 9.40 -0.73
C GLY A 92 5.24 9.51 0.65
N ARG A 93 5.73 10.41 1.49
CA ARG A 93 5.13 10.69 2.80
C ARG A 93 3.71 11.21 2.66
N LYS A 94 3.50 12.18 1.76
CA LYS A 94 2.15 12.73 1.51
C LYS A 94 1.20 11.65 1.04
N MET A 95 1.65 10.78 0.12
CA MET A 95 0.84 9.68 -0.39
C MET A 95 0.40 8.74 0.74
N LEU A 96 1.34 8.37 1.62
CA LEU A 96 1.08 7.47 2.73
C LEU A 96 -0.05 8.00 3.62
N PHE A 97 0.07 9.24 4.09
CA PHE A 97 -0.92 9.81 5.01
C PHE A 97 -2.23 10.18 4.33
N ASN A 98 -2.19 10.60 3.06
CA ASN A 98 -3.41 10.80 2.29
C ASN A 98 -4.13 9.47 2.02
N ALA A 99 -3.39 8.38 1.83
CA ALA A 99 -3.98 7.06 1.70
C ALA A 99 -4.68 6.63 2.99
N VAL A 100 -4.07 6.88 4.13
CA VAL A 100 -4.72 6.60 5.44
C VAL A 100 -6.04 7.38 5.55
N ASP A 101 -6.02 8.68 5.25
CA ASP A 101 -7.23 9.51 5.29
C ASP A 101 -8.31 8.97 4.35
N TRP A 102 -7.93 8.60 3.13
CA TRP A 102 -8.85 8.03 2.16
C TRP A 102 -9.48 6.73 2.68
N LEU A 103 -8.66 5.86 3.26
CA LEU A 103 -9.13 4.59 3.82
C LEU A 103 -10.08 4.81 5.00
N GLN A 104 -9.75 5.73 5.89
CA GLN A 104 -10.63 6.03 7.03
C GLN A 104 -12.01 6.53 6.59
N LYS A 105 -12.05 7.29 5.49
CA LYS A 105 -13.32 7.82 4.95
C LYS A 105 -14.10 6.77 4.16
N ASN A 106 -13.41 5.94 3.39
CA ASN A 106 -14.05 5.04 2.41
C ASN A 106 -14.13 3.59 2.87
N LYS A 107 -13.30 3.18 3.83
CA LYS A 107 -13.20 1.82 4.36
C LYS A 107 -13.16 1.86 5.89
N PRO A 108 -14.24 2.31 6.56
CA PRO A 108 -14.20 2.57 8.01
C PRO A 108 -14.00 1.33 8.89
N LYS A 109 -14.12 0.13 8.32
CA LYS A 109 -13.85 -1.12 9.05
C LYS A 109 -12.36 -1.39 9.26
N ILE A 110 -11.47 -0.67 8.55
CA ILE A 110 -10.03 -0.83 8.71
C ILE A 110 -9.61 -0.28 10.07
N LYS A 111 -8.88 -1.10 10.83
CA LYS A 111 -8.42 -0.77 12.18
C LYS A 111 -6.91 -0.63 12.28
N ARG A 112 -6.17 -1.21 11.33
CA ARG A 112 -4.70 -1.23 11.36
C ARG A 112 -4.13 -0.84 10.01
N PHE A 113 -2.98 -0.18 10.04
CA PHE A 113 -2.25 0.27 8.85
C PHE A 113 -0.83 -0.29 8.94
N VAL A 114 -0.56 -1.32 8.15
CA VAL A 114 0.67 -2.11 8.22
C VAL A 114 1.31 -2.17 6.84
N THR A 115 2.61 -2.33 6.75
CA THR A 115 3.31 -2.45 5.47
C THR A 115 3.77 -3.87 5.22
N LEU A 116 3.98 -4.21 3.94
CA LEU A 116 4.80 -5.33 3.53
C LEU A 116 5.94 -4.74 2.70
N SER A 117 7.08 -4.54 3.35
CA SER A 117 8.18 -3.76 2.80
C SER A 117 9.36 -4.62 2.40
N PRO A 118 10.15 -4.20 1.39
CA PRO A 118 11.41 -4.89 1.08
C PRO A 118 12.37 -4.78 2.27
N LYS A 119 13.20 -5.81 2.44
CA LYS A 119 14.15 -5.89 3.54
C LYS A 119 15.43 -5.13 3.19
N ASN A 120 15.33 -3.81 3.20
CA ASN A 120 16.46 -2.92 2.91
C ASN A 120 16.41 -1.66 3.78
N ASN A 121 17.55 -0.95 3.84
CA ASN A 121 17.68 0.24 4.68
C ASN A 121 16.83 1.40 4.20
N MET A 122 16.64 1.53 2.90
CA MET A 122 15.85 2.64 2.34
C MET A 122 14.39 2.56 2.80
N ALA A 123 13.77 1.38 2.71
CA ALA A 123 12.40 1.17 3.16
C ALA A 123 12.29 1.33 4.67
N ARG A 124 13.24 0.73 5.41
CA ARG A 124 13.28 0.84 6.87
C ARG A 124 13.35 2.29 7.33
N ASN A 125 14.30 3.05 6.77
CA ASN A 125 14.48 4.45 7.14
C ASN A 125 13.27 5.31 6.81
N PHE A 126 12.63 5.05 5.66
CA PHE A 126 11.43 5.77 5.25
C PHE A 126 10.31 5.59 6.27
N HIS A 127 10.02 4.35 6.65
CA HIS A 127 8.90 4.08 7.56
C HIS A 127 9.18 4.54 8.99
N LEU A 128 10.39 4.30 9.50
CA LEU A 128 10.74 4.75 10.84
C LEU A 128 10.74 6.28 10.95
N LYS A 129 11.28 6.96 9.96
CA LYS A 129 11.28 8.42 9.89
C LYS A 129 9.86 9.00 9.88
N ASN A 130 8.92 8.30 9.28
CA ASN A 130 7.54 8.75 9.19
C ASN A 130 6.67 8.30 10.37
N GLY A 131 7.26 7.74 11.41
CA GLY A 131 6.59 7.46 12.68
C GLY A 131 6.07 6.04 12.84
N ALA A 132 6.34 5.14 11.89
CA ALA A 132 5.97 3.75 12.05
C ALA A 132 6.84 3.04 13.08
N LYS A 133 6.32 1.94 13.61
CA LYS A 133 7.09 1.03 14.46
C LYS A 133 7.34 -0.26 13.72
N GLU A 134 8.53 -0.84 13.90
CA GLU A 134 8.85 -2.13 13.33
C GLU A 134 8.02 -3.20 14.03
N LEU A 135 7.22 -3.93 13.24
CA LEU A 135 6.35 -4.99 13.75
C LEU A 135 7.00 -6.35 13.63
N ASN A 136 7.51 -6.70 12.44
CA ASN A 136 8.15 -7.98 12.18
C ASN A 136 9.38 -7.80 11.30
N VAL A 137 10.40 -8.61 11.58
CA VAL A 137 11.56 -8.82 10.69
C VAL A 137 11.43 -10.25 10.17
N ASN A 138 11.12 -10.39 8.88
CA ASN A 138 10.91 -11.68 8.25
C ASN A 138 12.16 -12.10 7.48
N LYS A 139 12.14 -13.28 6.87
CA LYS A 139 13.28 -13.75 6.07
C LYS A 139 13.61 -12.77 4.95
N ASP A 140 12.60 -12.37 4.16
CA ASP A 140 12.80 -11.57 2.96
C ASP A 140 11.98 -10.27 2.95
N SER A 141 11.38 -9.89 4.09
CA SER A 141 10.56 -8.69 4.18
C SER A 141 10.57 -8.09 5.57
N LEU A 142 10.03 -6.86 5.68
CA LEU A 142 9.79 -6.18 6.95
C LEU A 142 8.34 -5.74 6.99
N ASN A 143 7.74 -5.80 8.18
CA ASN A 143 6.43 -5.18 8.41
C ASN A 143 6.61 -4.01 9.37
N PHE A 144 6.06 -2.86 9.01
CA PHE A 144 5.99 -1.68 9.88
C PHE A 144 4.52 -1.37 10.13
N GLU A 145 4.22 -0.85 11.31
CA GLU A 145 2.84 -0.48 11.65
C GLU A 145 2.76 1.00 12.03
N TYR A 146 1.76 1.69 11.46
CA TYR A 146 1.44 3.07 11.78
C TYR A 146 0.27 3.10 12.75
N PHE A 147 0.47 3.73 13.89
CA PHE A 147 -0.57 3.88 14.92
C PHE A 147 -1.17 5.28 14.80
N ILE A 148 -2.33 5.34 14.17
CA ILE A 148 -3.00 6.59 13.82
C ILE A 148 -4.41 6.62 14.42
#